data_07e1e53836ec1c4cf5e9e0cea89f2cbc
#
_entry.id   07e1e53836ec1c4cf5e9e0cea89f2cbc
#
_cell.length_a   1.000
_cell.length_b   1.000
_cell.length_c   1.000
_cell.angle_alpha   90.00
_cell.angle_beta   90.00
_cell.angle_gamma   90.00
#
_symmetry.space_group_name_H-M   'P 1'
#
loop_
_entity.id
_entity.type
_entity.pdbx_description
1 polymer ?
#
loop_
_entity_poly.entity_id
_entity_poly.type
_entity_poly.pdbx_seq_one_letter_code
_entity_poly.pdbx_strand_id
1 'polypeptide(L)'
;SIILTAHNKDWLINHVVNGILENTEGDYEVIFVIDGCSDRTEDVIFETIRSKDLKYKVAYAPDVFETKANNIGFKLAEGDKVIVVQDDMIIKEPGWNLRMQEPFNAFDDVFAVTSRTAHNWIFNPDTQHLNMEEDLDNCWCDICIHTDHATMKNTPRDVFAVRSSVNRGPLMIDHEDLKKMNYLDEEFAPLDM
;
A
#
# COMPACT_ATOMS: atom_id res chain seq x y z
N SER A 1 6.74 7.69 -5.50
CA SER A 1 5.62 7.06 -6.23
C SER A 1 4.92 6.04 -5.35
N ILE A 2 3.59 6.08 -5.29
CA ILE A 2 2.78 5.11 -4.53
C ILE A 2 2.15 4.15 -5.54
N ILE A 3 2.45 2.87 -5.42
CA ILE A 3 1.91 1.81 -6.26
C ILE A 3 0.76 1.14 -5.51
N LEU A 4 -0.43 1.21 -6.08
CA LEU A 4 -1.62 0.53 -5.59
C LEU A 4 -2.06 -0.50 -6.62
N THR A 5 -1.80 -1.78 -6.32
CA THR A 5 -2.33 -2.89 -7.10
C THR A 5 -3.70 -3.26 -6.58
N ALA A 6 -4.67 -3.41 -7.48
CA ALA A 6 -6.04 -3.67 -7.11
C ALA A 6 -6.63 -4.85 -7.88
N HIS A 7 -7.25 -5.77 -7.14
CA HIS A 7 -7.94 -6.93 -7.70
C HIS A 7 -9.27 -7.19 -6.98
N ASN A 8 -10.40 -6.92 -7.65
CA ASN A 8 -11.76 -7.22 -7.16
C ASN A 8 -12.04 -6.73 -5.72
N LYS A 9 -11.95 -5.42 -5.49
CA LYS A 9 -12.13 -4.74 -4.19
C LYS A 9 -13.11 -3.57 -4.25
N ASP A 10 -14.13 -3.62 -5.09
CA ASP A 10 -15.07 -2.50 -5.30
C ASP A 10 -15.73 -2.00 -4.01
N TRP A 11 -15.90 -2.87 -3.05
CA TRP A 11 -16.50 -2.58 -1.74
C TRP A 11 -15.55 -1.88 -0.75
N LEU A 12 -14.23 -1.89 -0.99
CA LEU A 12 -13.21 -1.37 -0.06
C LEU A 12 -12.34 -0.28 -0.68
N ILE A 13 -12.08 -0.36 -1.97
CA ILE A 13 -11.02 0.40 -2.65
C ILE A 13 -11.17 1.92 -2.50
N ASN A 14 -12.41 2.45 -2.37
CA ASN A 14 -12.63 3.86 -2.12
C ASN A 14 -12.01 4.34 -0.80
N HIS A 15 -12.04 3.51 0.24
CA HIS A 15 -11.43 3.83 1.54
C HIS A 15 -9.91 3.78 1.47
N VAL A 16 -9.37 2.81 0.73
CA VAL A 16 -7.91 2.72 0.49
C VAL A 16 -7.41 3.95 -0.27
N VAL A 17 -8.07 4.30 -1.37
CA VAL A 17 -7.70 5.46 -2.19
C VAL A 17 -7.84 6.76 -1.38
N ASN A 18 -8.97 6.96 -0.68
CA ASN A 18 -9.13 8.14 0.19
C ASN A 18 -8.09 8.19 1.30
N GLY A 19 -7.76 7.06 1.93
CA GLY A 19 -6.71 6.99 2.95
C GLY A 19 -5.36 7.47 2.42
N ILE A 20 -4.99 7.07 1.20
CA ILE A 20 -3.77 7.57 0.53
C ILE A 20 -3.87 9.07 0.29
N LEU A 21 -4.96 9.56 -0.32
CA LEU A 21 -5.12 10.96 -0.72
C LEU A 21 -5.18 11.92 0.47
N GLU A 22 -5.79 11.53 1.56
CA GLU A 22 -6.00 12.37 2.74
C GLU A 22 -4.77 12.44 3.65
N ASN A 23 -3.92 11.42 3.63
CA ASN A 23 -2.83 11.27 4.58
C ASN A 23 -1.43 11.37 3.97
N THR A 24 -1.28 11.40 2.65
CA THR A 24 0.02 11.54 1.99
C THR A 24 0.41 13.01 1.88
N GLU A 25 1.63 13.34 2.27
CA GLU A 25 2.15 14.70 2.24
C GLU A 25 3.29 14.84 1.23
N GLY A 26 3.51 16.07 0.76
CA GLY A 26 4.58 16.42 -0.17
C GLY A 26 4.24 16.16 -1.64
N ASP A 27 5.26 16.02 -2.48
CA ASP A 27 5.10 15.75 -3.91
C ASP A 27 5.08 14.23 -4.15
N TYR A 28 3.98 13.74 -4.70
CA TYR A 28 3.81 12.31 -4.98
C TYR A 28 2.95 12.07 -6.22
N GLU A 29 3.06 10.89 -6.76
CA GLU A 29 2.13 10.34 -7.76
C GLU A 29 1.56 9.01 -7.26
N VAL A 30 0.39 8.65 -7.75
CA VAL A 30 -0.21 7.32 -7.52
C VAL A 30 -0.26 6.54 -8.82
N ILE A 31 0.19 5.31 -8.79
CA ILE A 31 0.15 4.40 -9.93
C ILE A 31 -0.83 3.28 -9.59
N PHE A 32 -1.97 3.31 -10.24
CA PHE A 32 -2.99 2.28 -10.13
C PHE A 32 -2.67 1.14 -11.11
N VAL A 33 -2.49 -0.05 -10.59
CA VAL A 33 -2.36 -1.26 -11.41
C VAL A 33 -3.63 -2.09 -11.24
N ILE A 34 -4.46 -2.09 -12.27
CA ILE A 34 -5.73 -2.83 -12.30
C ILE A 34 -5.44 -4.24 -12.76
N ASP A 35 -5.39 -5.18 -11.81
CA ASP A 35 -4.99 -6.56 -12.09
C ASP A 35 -6.20 -7.47 -12.27
N GLY A 36 -6.67 -7.58 -13.51
CA GLY A 36 -7.73 -8.52 -13.89
C GLY A 36 -9.08 -8.30 -13.18
N CYS A 37 -9.41 -7.07 -12.79
CA CYS A 37 -10.67 -6.78 -12.13
C CYS A 37 -11.87 -7.12 -13.01
N SER A 38 -12.84 -7.84 -12.42
CA SER A 38 -14.12 -8.19 -13.06
C SER A 38 -15.33 -7.53 -12.39
N ASP A 39 -15.10 -6.87 -11.26
CA ASP A 39 -16.07 -6.09 -10.50
C ASP A 39 -15.96 -4.58 -10.83
N ARG A 40 -16.53 -3.71 -9.99
CA ARG A 40 -16.50 -2.26 -10.17
C ARG A 40 -15.28 -1.57 -9.57
N THR A 41 -14.22 -2.30 -9.21
CA THR A 41 -13.01 -1.73 -8.57
C THR A 41 -12.46 -0.55 -9.36
N GLU A 42 -12.28 -0.69 -10.67
CA GLU A 42 -11.78 0.37 -11.54
C GLU A 42 -12.70 1.59 -11.55
N ASP A 43 -14.00 1.38 -11.72
CA ASP A 43 -14.99 2.47 -11.70
C ASP A 43 -14.93 3.25 -10.39
N VAL A 44 -14.86 2.54 -9.25
CA VAL A 44 -14.80 3.15 -7.91
C VAL A 44 -13.52 3.96 -7.72
N ILE A 45 -12.36 3.48 -8.20
CA ILE A 45 -11.12 4.25 -8.19
C ILE A 45 -11.31 5.57 -8.94
N PHE A 46 -11.79 5.53 -10.18
CA PHE A 46 -11.97 6.74 -10.99
C PHE A 46 -13.05 7.68 -10.47
N GLU A 47 -14.13 7.15 -9.91
CA GLU A 47 -15.13 7.95 -9.20
C GLU A 47 -14.52 8.69 -8.01
N THR A 48 -13.65 8.02 -7.23
CA THR A 48 -13.01 8.58 -6.04
C THR A 48 -12.02 9.70 -6.38
N ILE A 49 -11.22 9.56 -7.44
CA ILE A 49 -10.20 10.55 -7.82
C ILE A 49 -10.70 11.65 -8.75
N ARG A 50 -11.92 11.55 -9.31
CA ARG A 50 -12.45 12.43 -10.36
C ARG A 50 -12.29 13.93 -10.09
N SER A 51 -12.46 14.36 -8.85
CA SER A 51 -12.42 15.77 -8.46
C SER A 51 -11.15 16.15 -7.72
N LYS A 52 -10.16 15.27 -7.67
CA LYS A 52 -8.92 15.48 -6.94
C LYS A 52 -7.82 15.98 -7.87
N ASP A 53 -7.02 16.94 -7.38
CA ASP A 53 -5.78 17.34 -8.04
C ASP A 53 -4.71 16.31 -7.71
N LEU A 54 -4.64 15.24 -8.50
CA LEU A 54 -3.77 14.10 -8.28
C LEU A 54 -2.95 13.81 -9.54
N LYS A 55 -1.64 13.75 -9.40
CA LYS A 55 -0.79 13.16 -10.43
C LYS A 55 -0.90 11.63 -10.35
N TYR A 56 -1.42 11.00 -11.38
CA TYR A 56 -1.57 9.55 -11.39
C TYR A 56 -1.28 8.92 -12.75
N LYS A 57 -1.01 7.63 -12.71
CA LYS A 57 -0.90 6.75 -13.89
C LYS A 57 -1.77 5.52 -13.68
N VAL A 58 -2.16 4.88 -14.77
CA VAL A 58 -2.93 3.64 -14.74
C VAL A 58 -2.25 2.62 -15.64
N ALA A 59 -2.15 1.40 -15.15
CA ALA A 59 -1.73 0.23 -15.91
C ALA A 59 -2.74 -0.91 -15.72
N TYR A 60 -2.83 -1.78 -16.71
CA TYR A 60 -3.71 -2.94 -16.69
C TYR A 60 -2.89 -4.21 -16.77
N ALA A 61 -3.22 -5.18 -15.96
CA ALA A 61 -2.63 -6.50 -15.95
C ALA A 61 -3.73 -7.58 -16.07
N PRO A 62 -3.44 -8.73 -16.68
CA PRO A 62 -4.44 -9.78 -16.89
C PRO A 62 -4.47 -10.81 -15.77
N ASP A 63 -4.69 -10.40 -14.51
CA ASP A 63 -4.69 -11.25 -13.32
C ASP A 63 -3.34 -12.00 -13.16
N VAL A 64 -2.30 -11.21 -12.86
CA VAL A 64 -0.90 -11.72 -12.79
C VAL A 64 -0.37 -11.85 -11.36
N PHE A 65 -1.17 -11.55 -10.37
CA PHE A 65 -0.81 -11.51 -8.95
C PHE A 65 0.18 -10.40 -8.57
N GLU A 66 0.32 -10.21 -7.27
CA GLU A 66 0.96 -9.05 -6.64
C GLU A 66 2.37 -8.77 -7.15
N THR A 67 3.28 -9.75 -7.19
CA THR A 67 4.68 -9.53 -7.60
C THR A 67 4.79 -8.94 -9.00
N LYS A 68 4.08 -9.51 -9.97
CA LYS A 68 4.11 -9.02 -11.36
C LYS A 68 3.37 -7.71 -11.50
N ALA A 69 2.23 -7.55 -10.83
CA ALA A 69 1.47 -6.31 -10.82
C ALA A 69 2.29 -5.16 -10.21
N ASN A 70 2.98 -5.40 -9.08
CA ASN A 70 3.89 -4.42 -8.48
C ASN A 70 5.03 -4.05 -9.43
N ASN A 71 5.64 -5.01 -10.13
CA ASN A 71 6.69 -4.74 -11.11
C ASN A 71 6.22 -3.86 -12.27
N ILE A 72 4.97 -4.00 -12.70
CA ILE A 72 4.36 -3.09 -13.68
C ILE A 72 4.33 -1.67 -13.12
N GLY A 73 3.85 -1.50 -11.88
CA GLY A 73 3.81 -0.21 -11.20
C GLY A 73 5.20 0.40 -11.01
N PHE A 74 6.17 -0.37 -10.55
CA PHE A 74 7.55 0.10 -10.35
C PHE A 74 8.20 0.62 -11.63
N LYS A 75 7.97 -0.03 -12.77
CA LYS A 75 8.49 0.40 -14.06
C LYS A 75 7.91 1.72 -14.56
N LEU A 76 6.74 2.11 -14.06
CA LEU A 76 6.08 3.38 -14.39
C LEU A 76 6.42 4.50 -13.40
N ALA A 77 7.00 4.17 -12.27
CA ALA A 77 7.32 5.12 -11.21
C ALA A 77 8.42 6.11 -11.64
N GLU A 78 8.24 7.37 -11.24
CA GLU A 78 9.20 8.46 -11.49
C GLU A 78 9.86 8.98 -10.20
N GLY A 79 9.29 8.66 -9.04
CA GLY A 79 9.82 9.11 -7.74
C GLY A 79 11.08 8.36 -7.31
N ASP A 80 11.89 9.01 -6.46
CA ASP A 80 13.11 8.44 -5.87
C ASP A 80 12.81 7.28 -4.91
N LYS A 81 11.63 7.28 -4.33
CA LYS A 81 11.12 6.20 -3.48
C LYS A 81 9.86 5.63 -4.11
N VAL A 82 9.71 4.33 -4.04
CA VAL A 82 8.50 3.62 -4.42
C VAL A 82 7.87 3.02 -3.18
N ILE A 83 6.55 3.14 -3.07
CA ILE A 83 5.81 2.62 -1.92
C ILE A 83 4.72 1.70 -2.45
N VAL A 84 4.71 0.46 -2.02
CA VAL A 84 3.60 -0.47 -2.28
C VAL A 84 2.55 -0.33 -1.18
N VAL A 85 1.32 -0.13 -1.59
CA VAL A 85 0.12 -0.20 -0.75
C VAL A 85 -0.81 -1.25 -1.34
N GLN A 86 -1.24 -2.20 -0.53
CA GLN A 86 -2.19 -3.23 -0.96
C GLN A 86 -3.63 -2.68 -0.95
N ASP A 87 -4.51 -3.28 -1.73
CA ASP A 87 -5.91 -2.84 -1.91
C ASP A 87 -6.83 -3.13 -0.71
N ASP A 88 -6.27 -3.64 0.37
CA ASP A 88 -6.92 -3.88 1.65
C ASP A 88 -6.25 -3.10 2.82
N MET A 89 -5.37 -2.14 2.51
CA MET A 89 -4.70 -1.29 3.48
C MET A 89 -5.26 0.13 3.47
N ILE A 90 -5.88 0.55 4.55
CA ILE A 90 -6.42 1.90 4.71
C ILE A 90 -5.42 2.73 5.50
N ILE A 91 -4.80 3.70 4.86
CA ILE A 91 -3.88 4.64 5.51
C ILE A 91 -4.65 5.58 6.43
N LYS A 92 -4.19 5.73 7.67
CA LYS A 92 -4.85 6.55 8.70
C LYS A 92 -3.94 7.62 9.31
N GLU A 93 -2.63 7.53 9.14
CA GLU A 93 -1.68 8.48 9.73
C GLU A 93 -1.32 9.58 8.73
N PRO A 94 -1.63 10.86 9.03
CA PRO A 94 -1.14 11.99 8.24
C PRO A 94 0.39 12.02 8.19
N GLY A 95 0.96 12.25 7.00
CA GLY A 95 2.42 12.27 6.81
C GLY A 95 3.11 10.91 6.92
N TRP A 96 2.37 9.82 6.84
CA TRP A 96 2.87 8.45 6.93
C TRP A 96 4.05 8.17 5.99
N ASN A 97 4.00 8.70 4.79
CA ASN A 97 5.05 8.54 3.79
C ASN A 97 6.35 9.25 4.19
N LEU A 98 6.27 10.41 4.83
CA LEU A 98 7.44 11.12 5.35
C LEU A 98 8.05 10.37 6.53
N ARG A 99 7.22 9.84 7.42
CA ARG A 99 7.69 9.00 8.53
C ARG A 99 8.40 7.74 8.03
N MET A 100 7.92 7.11 6.97
CA MET A 100 8.61 5.95 6.37
C MET A 100 9.95 6.33 5.71
N GLN A 101 10.17 7.58 5.37
CA GLN A 101 11.46 8.06 4.85
C GLN A 101 12.51 8.27 5.94
N GLU A 102 12.13 8.43 7.20
CA GLU A 102 13.09 8.73 8.28
C GLU A 102 14.26 7.74 8.37
N PRO A 103 14.07 6.41 8.26
CA PRO A 103 15.21 5.48 8.26
C PRO A 103 16.18 5.70 7.09
N PHE A 104 15.69 6.03 5.91
CA PHE A 104 16.57 6.33 4.75
C PHE A 104 17.39 7.62 4.96
N ASN A 105 16.85 8.58 5.72
CA ASN A 105 17.56 9.80 6.06
C ASN A 105 18.57 9.60 7.20
N ALA A 106 18.35 8.62 8.05
CA ALA A 106 19.17 8.34 9.23
C ALA A 106 20.32 7.37 8.96
N PHE A 107 20.21 6.52 7.95
CA PHE A 107 21.16 5.45 7.64
C PHE A 107 21.41 5.35 6.14
N ASP A 108 22.66 5.12 5.75
CA ASP A 108 23.08 5.08 4.36
C ASP A 108 22.82 3.74 3.65
N ASP A 109 22.52 2.69 4.41
CA ASP A 109 22.41 1.30 3.93
C ASP A 109 21.00 0.71 4.06
N VAL A 110 19.99 1.57 4.08
CA VAL A 110 18.59 1.12 4.13
C VAL A 110 18.09 0.80 2.72
N PHE A 111 17.79 -0.46 2.49
CA PHE A 111 17.19 -0.91 1.23
C PHE A 111 15.66 -0.71 1.21
N ALA A 112 14.97 -1.11 2.29
CA ALA A 112 13.53 -1.05 2.37
C ALA A 112 13.04 -0.76 3.79
N VAL A 113 11.90 -0.10 3.88
CA VAL A 113 11.22 0.20 5.14
C VAL A 113 9.78 -0.28 5.05
N THR A 114 9.33 -1.05 6.03
CA THR A 114 7.92 -1.42 6.17
C THR A 114 7.34 -0.79 7.41
N SER A 115 6.08 -0.38 7.33
CA SER A 115 5.35 0.05 8.50
C SER A 115 4.87 -1.14 9.33
N ARG A 116 4.49 -0.87 10.58
CA ARG A 116 3.66 -1.79 11.32
C ARG A 116 2.23 -1.68 10.82
N THR A 117 1.68 -2.80 10.43
CA THR A 117 0.25 -2.89 10.13
C THR A 117 -0.53 -3.12 11.42
N ALA A 118 -1.63 -2.42 11.59
CA ALA A 118 -2.58 -2.72 12.64
C ALA A 118 -3.62 -3.69 12.10
N HIS A 119 -3.82 -4.77 12.82
CA HIS A 119 -4.89 -5.68 12.53
C HIS A 119 -6.14 -5.26 13.25
N ASN A 120 -7.19 -5.11 12.52
CA ASN A 120 -8.49 -4.92 13.09
C ASN A 120 -9.42 -5.91 12.42
N TRP A 121 -10.05 -6.75 13.19
CA TRP A 121 -11.12 -7.61 12.74
C TRP A 121 -12.35 -6.75 12.40
N ILE A 122 -12.19 -5.86 11.44
CA ILE A 122 -13.30 -5.11 10.89
C ILE A 122 -14.09 -5.98 9.90
N PHE A 123 -13.44 -7.01 9.40
CA PHE A 123 -14.09 -7.95 8.51
C PHE A 123 -14.93 -8.94 9.32
N ASN A 124 -16.23 -8.88 9.15
CA ASN A 124 -17.12 -9.92 9.66
C ASN A 124 -17.14 -11.08 8.65
N PRO A 125 -16.56 -12.25 8.98
CA PRO A 125 -16.49 -13.38 8.06
C PRO A 125 -17.86 -13.93 7.69
N ASP A 126 -18.89 -13.74 8.52
CA ASP A 126 -20.23 -14.25 8.28
C ASP A 126 -21.01 -13.40 7.27
N THR A 127 -20.77 -12.10 7.26
CA THR A 127 -21.46 -11.16 6.36
C THR A 127 -20.60 -10.70 5.20
N GLN A 128 -19.29 -10.94 5.24
CA GLN A 128 -18.29 -10.42 4.30
C GLN A 128 -18.36 -8.89 4.13
N HIS A 129 -18.85 -8.18 5.11
CA HIS A 129 -18.96 -6.74 5.12
C HIS A 129 -18.19 -6.15 6.29
N LEU A 130 -17.48 -5.06 6.01
CA LEU A 130 -16.96 -4.17 7.03
C LEU A 130 -18.10 -3.34 7.59
N ASN A 131 -18.18 -3.22 8.90
CA ASN A 131 -18.96 -2.14 9.51
C ASN A 131 -18.06 -0.90 9.56
N MET A 132 -17.88 -0.26 8.39
CA MET A 132 -16.88 0.79 8.20
C MET A 132 -17.05 1.98 9.13
N GLU A 133 -18.28 2.35 9.45
CA GLU A 133 -18.56 3.54 10.27
C GLU A 133 -18.18 3.33 11.74
N GLU A 134 -18.42 2.15 12.28
CA GLU A 134 -18.22 1.87 13.70
C GLU A 134 -16.81 1.34 13.99
N ASP A 135 -16.24 0.58 13.05
CA ASP A 135 -14.99 -0.12 13.26
C ASP A 135 -13.77 0.72 12.89
N LEU A 136 -13.83 1.56 11.86
CA LEU A 136 -12.70 2.41 11.48
C LEU A 136 -12.33 3.47 12.52
N ASP A 137 -13.33 4.02 13.22
CA ASP A 137 -13.08 5.06 14.23
C ASP A 137 -12.59 4.50 15.57
N ASN A 138 -12.88 3.23 15.83
CA ASN A 138 -12.52 2.55 17.08
C ASN A 138 -11.33 1.62 16.96
N CYS A 139 -10.81 1.40 15.76
CA CYS A 139 -9.67 0.51 15.59
C CYS A 139 -8.36 1.15 16.05
N TRP A 140 -7.53 0.35 16.72
CA TRP A 140 -6.14 0.72 16.88
C TRP A 140 -5.44 0.61 15.53
N CYS A 141 -4.75 1.66 15.11
CA CYS A 141 -3.87 1.63 13.95
C CYS A 141 -2.52 2.29 14.26
N ASP A 142 -1.52 1.90 13.52
CA ASP A 142 -0.27 2.65 13.42
C ASP A 142 -0.35 3.54 12.16
N ILE A 143 0.38 3.22 11.11
CA ILE A 143 0.28 3.95 9.83
C ILE A 143 -1.01 3.59 9.10
N CYS A 144 -1.37 2.33 9.09
CA CYS A 144 -2.54 1.84 8.36
C CYS A 144 -3.33 0.79 9.13
N ILE A 145 -4.55 0.57 8.68
CA ILE A 145 -5.37 -0.58 9.00
C ILE A 145 -5.16 -1.61 7.90
N HIS A 146 -4.82 -2.82 8.28
CA HIS A 146 -4.81 -3.96 7.37
C HIS A 146 -5.96 -4.90 7.75
N THR A 147 -6.75 -5.32 6.79
CA THR A 147 -8.01 -5.99 7.09
C THR A 147 -7.87 -7.47 7.47
N ASP A 148 -6.71 -8.07 7.28
CA ASP A 148 -6.50 -9.50 7.49
C ASP A 148 -5.24 -9.92 8.28
N HIS A 149 -4.46 -8.99 8.83
CA HIS A 149 -3.23 -9.31 9.56
C HIS A 149 -3.17 -8.81 11.00
N ALA A 150 -2.60 -9.62 11.89
CA ALA A 150 -2.39 -9.27 13.29
C ALA A 150 -1.10 -8.51 13.52
N THR A 151 -1.13 -7.47 14.34
CA THR A 151 0.04 -6.68 14.74
C THR A 151 0.32 -6.70 16.23
N MET A 152 1.58 -6.44 16.57
CA MET A 152 1.99 -6.29 17.95
C MET A 152 1.68 -4.88 18.46
N LYS A 153 0.64 -4.73 19.25
CA LYS A 153 0.22 -3.46 19.86
C LYS A 153 1.26 -2.81 20.77
N ASN A 154 2.24 -3.59 21.26
CA ASN A 154 3.17 -3.15 22.30
C ASN A 154 4.53 -2.64 21.79
N THR A 155 4.73 -2.52 20.48
CA THR A 155 5.98 -1.97 19.95
C THR A 155 5.92 -0.45 20.03
N PRO A 156 6.91 0.22 20.65
CA PRO A 156 6.97 1.69 20.69
C PRO A 156 6.98 2.28 19.27
N ARG A 157 6.34 3.45 19.10
CA ARG A 157 6.24 4.10 17.79
C ARG A 157 7.50 4.86 17.37
N ASP A 158 8.38 5.11 18.32
CA ASP A 158 9.61 5.91 18.19
C ASP A 158 10.87 5.06 17.98
N VAL A 159 10.71 3.77 17.66
CA VAL A 159 11.83 2.87 17.44
C VAL A 159 11.77 2.22 16.06
N PHE A 160 12.93 2.08 15.46
CA PHE A 160 13.13 1.24 14.28
C PHE A 160 13.66 -0.13 14.72
N ALA A 161 13.20 -1.17 14.02
CA ALA A 161 13.71 -2.51 14.20
C ALA A 161 14.37 -2.99 12.91
N VAL A 162 15.65 -3.29 12.96
CA VAL A 162 16.35 -3.90 11.83
C VAL A 162 15.89 -5.35 11.70
N ARG A 163 15.53 -5.75 10.49
CA ARG A 163 15.05 -7.08 10.15
C ARG A 163 15.78 -7.62 8.92
N SER A 164 15.89 -8.93 8.83
CA SER A 164 16.38 -9.61 7.62
C SER A 164 15.34 -9.72 6.52
N SER A 165 14.07 -9.49 6.85
CA SER A 165 12.95 -9.46 5.92
C SER A 165 11.98 -8.36 6.30
N VAL A 166 11.32 -7.77 5.33
CA VAL A 166 10.28 -6.76 5.51
C VAL A 166 8.95 -7.34 5.07
N ASN A 167 7.89 -6.94 5.78
CA ASN A 167 6.53 -7.30 5.42
C ASN A 167 6.10 -6.53 4.17
N ARG A 168 5.08 -7.03 3.51
CA ARG A 168 4.39 -6.27 2.47
C ARG A 168 3.60 -5.14 3.10
N GLY A 169 3.51 -4.07 2.46
CA GLY A 169 2.74 -2.88 2.57
C GLY A 169 2.30 -2.34 3.96
N PRO A 170 2.31 -1.06 4.06
CA PRO A 170 3.05 -0.24 3.13
C PRO A 170 4.54 -0.59 3.18
N LEU A 171 5.11 -0.78 2.02
CA LEU A 171 6.52 -1.10 1.86
C LEU A 171 7.18 -0.01 1.00
N MET A 172 8.10 0.74 1.57
CA MET A 172 8.89 1.75 0.87
C MET A 172 10.26 1.19 0.50
N ILE A 173 10.68 1.37 -0.76
CA ILE A 173 11.94 0.89 -1.29
C ILE A 173 12.65 2.04 -1.99
N ASP A 174 13.96 2.09 -1.92
CA ASP A 174 14.75 2.97 -2.77
C ASP A 174 14.62 2.55 -4.24
N HIS A 175 14.18 3.49 -5.10
CA HIS A 175 13.85 3.15 -6.48
C HIS A 175 15.08 2.78 -7.31
N GLU A 176 16.22 3.44 -7.06
CA GLU A 176 17.47 3.11 -7.77
C GLU A 176 18.01 1.74 -7.35
N ASP A 177 17.90 1.37 -6.09
CA ASP A 177 18.31 0.04 -5.63
C ASP A 177 17.38 -1.04 -6.17
N LEU A 178 16.08 -0.77 -6.24
CA LEU A 178 15.12 -1.68 -6.86
C LEU A 178 15.42 -1.91 -8.36
N LYS A 179 15.77 -0.85 -9.09
CA LYS A 179 16.21 -0.94 -10.50
C LYS A 179 17.49 -1.76 -10.65
N LYS A 180 18.48 -1.57 -9.77
CA LYS A 180 19.73 -2.36 -9.78
C LYS A 180 19.48 -3.85 -9.58
N MET A 181 18.46 -4.21 -8.82
CA MET A 181 18.03 -5.60 -8.62
C MET A 181 17.22 -6.16 -9.78
N ASN A 182 16.89 -5.34 -10.79
CA ASN A 182 15.95 -5.68 -11.86
C ASN A 182 14.53 -5.97 -11.35
N TYR A 183 14.10 -5.26 -10.31
CA TYR A 183 12.79 -5.34 -9.64
C TYR A 183 12.61 -6.64 -8.83
N LEU A 184 11.35 -7.00 -8.53
CA LEU A 184 11.03 -8.23 -7.82
C LEU A 184 11.18 -9.43 -8.76
N ASP A 185 11.61 -10.55 -8.20
CA ASP A 185 11.80 -11.80 -8.95
C ASP A 185 10.44 -12.44 -9.26
N GLU A 186 10.06 -12.40 -10.53
CA GLU A 186 8.77 -12.91 -11.01
C GLU A 186 8.70 -14.45 -11.05
N GLU A 187 9.82 -15.16 -10.84
CA GLU A 187 9.82 -16.63 -10.74
C GLU A 187 9.12 -17.11 -9.46
N PHE A 188 9.04 -16.25 -8.44
CA PHE A 188 8.28 -16.55 -7.22
C PHE A 188 6.78 -16.29 -7.33
N ALA A 189 6.29 -15.63 -8.38
CA ALA A 189 4.88 -15.47 -8.60
C ALA A 189 4.22 -16.80 -9.04
N PRO A 190 3.03 -17.18 -8.56
CA PRO A 190 2.13 -16.44 -7.68
C PRO A 190 2.31 -16.74 -6.17
N LEU A 191 3.46 -17.23 -5.75
CA LEU A 191 3.70 -17.69 -4.36
C LEU A 191 3.98 -16.53 -3.39
N ASP A 192 3.27 -15.45 -3.56
CA ASP A 192 3.33 -14.27 -2.70
C ASP A 192 2.59 -14.52 -1.39
N MET A 193 3.04 -15.48 -0.61
CA MET A 193 2.47 -15.79 0.69
C MET A 193 3.36 -15.33 1.83
#